data_b1172f66931b626be22ec57fb1c7ce15
#
_entry.id   b1172f66931b626be22ec57fb1c7ce15
#
_cell.length_a   1.000
_cell.length_b   1.000
_cell.length_c   1.000
_cell.angle_alpha   90.00
_cell.angle_beta   90.00
_cell.angle_gamma   90.00
#
_symmetry.space_group_name_H-M   'P 1'
#
loop_
_entity.id
_entity.type
_entity.pdbx_description
1 polymer ?
#
loop_
_entity_poly.entity_id
_entity_poly.type
_entity_poly.pdbx_seq_one_letter_code
_entity_poly.pdbx_strand_id
1 'polypeptide(L)'
;MRPVVNLQSLEQKLLLLALLFVIGGSIVANLFAWDVKWQIPLIYAVLYVLLSVVVEVRDRQAPTASTHYRTSDEFFLSFARFVRTAERHVYTSYVRNTPPPSFQSPAAQQYFRAAADWTRRNPGASFHRIIGVPDQEPGRSEMRLWLREHYEEMRGLGNYHARVVTTNSGVDAVNMAIIDDTAVLLLRTADGSFMSGHSLETAEAVNSFRDYTGHGGRQRSHWKTTRSAPT
;
A
#
# COMPACT_ATOMS: atom_id res chain seq x y z
N MET A 1 -20.34 9.29 8.12
CA MET A 1 -19.47 9.14 9.32
C MET A 1 -19.68 7.75 9.89
N ARG A 2 -18.74 6.83 9.76
CA ARG A 2 -18.80 5.54 10.46
C ARG A 2 -18.22 5.75 11.86
N PRO A 3 -18.84 5.27 12.93
CA PRO A 3 -18.31 5.40 14.27
C PRO A 3 -16.95 4.67 14.32
N VAL A 4 -15.93 5.40 14.74
CA VAL A 4 -14.63 4.80 15.09
C VAL A 4 -14.88 3.93 16.33
N VAL A 5 -15.00 2.63 16.15
CA VAL A 5 -15.12 1.69 17.26
C VAL A 5 -13.80 1.75 18.01
N ASN A 6 -13.84 2.21 19.25
CA ASN A 6 -12.67 2.26 20.11
C ASN A 6 -12.27 0.83 20.49
N LEU A 7 -11.30 0.26 19.77
CA LEU A 7 -10.85 -1.13 19.87
C LEU A 7 -10.41 -1.51 21.29
N GLN A 8 -9.79 -0.58 22.04
CA GLN A 8 -9.45 -0.78 23.45
C GLN A 8 -10.67 -1.06 24.32
N SER A 9 -11.82 -0.41 24.00
CA SER A 9 -13.07 -0.65 24.73
C SER A 9 -13.70 -2.01 24.39
N LEU A 10 -13.42 -2.54 23.20
CA LEU A 10 -13.92 -3.86 22.78
C LEU A 10 -13.15 -4.98 23.49
N GLU A 11 -11.84 -4.85 23.57
CA GLU A 11 -10.94 -5.79 24.24
C GLU A 11 -11.26 -5.90 25.74
N GLN A 12 -11.44 -4.75 26.40
CA GLN A 12 -11.88 -4.70 27.80
C GLN A 12 -13.25 -5.33 28.01
N LYS A 13 -14.19 -5.12 27.10
CA LYS A 13 -15.54 -5.73 27.19
C LYS A 13 -15.47 -7.24 26.98
N LEU A 14 -14.66 -7.75 26.05
CA LEU A 14 -14.46 -9.19 25.83
C LEU A 14 -13.83 -9.87 27.05
N LEU A 15 -12.81 -9.26 27.64
CA LEU A 15 -12.17 -9.75 28.86
C LEU A 15 -13.15 -9.77 30.04
N LEU A 16 -13.96 -8.73 30.17
CA LEU A 16 -14.97 -8.63 31.23
C LEU A 16 -16.07 -9.68 31.04
N LEU A 17 -16.49 -9.93 29.80
CA LEU A 17 -17.48 -10.95 29.47
C LEU A 17 -16.94 -12.37 29.71
N ALA A 18 -15.68 -12.63 29.37
CA ALA A 18 -15.00 -13.89 29.66
C ALA A 18 -14.86 -14.13 31.17
N LEU A 19 -14.51 -13.09 31.93
CA LEU A 19 -14.42 -13.15 33.39
C LEU A 19 -15.77 -13.43 34.00
N LEU A 20 -16.85 -12.76 33.55
CA LEU A 20 -18.23 -13.01 34.00
C LEU A 20 -18.68 -14.44 33.69
N PHE A 21 -18.27 -14.99 32.53
CA PHE A 21 -18.59 -16.36 32.14
C PHE A 21 -17.90 -17.40 33.04
N VAL A 22 -16.63 -17.16 33.40
CA VAL A 22 -15.87 -18.03 34.31
C VAL A 22 -16.48 -17.97 35.73
N ILE A 23 -16.76 -16.78 36.22
CA ILE A 23 -17.36 -16.60 37.57
C ILE A 23 -18.78 -17.20 37.60
N GLY A 24 -19.63 -16.90 36.62
CA GLY A 24 -20.97 -17.44 36.50
C GLY A 24 -20.98 -18.96 36.37
N GLY A 25 -20.09 -19.52 35.54
CA GLY A 25 -19.90 -20.97 35.38
C GLY A 25 -19.49 -21.66 36.69
N SER A 26 -18.58 -21.04 37.44
CA SER A 26 -18.14 -21.57 38.76
C SER A 26 -19.28 -21.55 39.79
N ILE A 27 -20.12 -20.51 39.78
CA ILE A 27 -21.27 -20.44 40.69
C ILE A 27 -22.32 -21.51 40.34
N VAL A 28 -22.61 -21.68 39.04
CA VAL A 28 -23.54 -22.70 38.55
C VAL A 28 -23.02 -24.10 38.85
N ALA A 29 -21.76 -24.38 38.64
CA ALA A 29 -21.14 -25.66 38.92
C ALA A 29 -21.20 -26.01 40.42
N ASN A 30 -21.03 -25.02 41.31
CA ASN A 30 -21.15 -25.21 42.75
C ASN A 30 -22.62 -25.44 43.20
N LEU A 31 -23.57 -24.73 42.59
CA LEU A 31 -25.01 -24.88 42.92
C LEU A 31 -25.57 -26.26 42.52
N PHE A 32 -25.06 -26.86 41.43
CA PHE A 32 -25.50 -28.16 40.94
C PHE A 32 -24.66 -29.33 41.45
N ALA A 33 -23.73 -29.11 42.40
CA ALA A 33 -22.85 -30.13 42.98
C ALA A 33 -22.18 -31.03 41.92
N TRP A 34 -21.79 -30.42 40.81
CA TRP A 34 -21.12 -31.14 39.73
C TRP A 34 -19.81 -31.73 40.21
N ASP A 35 -19.63 -33.03 39.93
CA ASP A 35 -18.40 -33.74 40.28
C ASP A 35 -17.19 -33.01 39.69
N VAL A 36 -16.17 -32.78 40.50
CA VAL A 36 -14.91 -32.06 40.15
C VAL A 36 -14.28 -32.60 38.86
N LYS A 37 -14.52 -33.87 38.53
CA LYS A 37 -14.03 -34.53 37.31
C LYS A 37 -14.50 -33.84 36.03
N TRP A 38 -15.64 -33.21 36.01
CA TRP A 38 -16.16 -32.49 34.82
C TRP A 38 -15.81 -31.02 34.78
N GLN A 39 -15.44 -30.44 35.90
CA GLN A 39 -15.05 -29.03 35.98
C GLN A 39 -13.70 -28.78 35.25
N ILE A 40 -12.75 -29.71 35.39
CA ILE A 40 -11.42 -29.58 34.79
C ILE A 40 -11.46 -29.55 33.25
N PRO A 41 -12.13 -30.50 32.53
CA PRO A 41 -12.26 -30.42 31.06
C PRO A 41 -12.98 -29.17 30.59
N LEU A 42 -14.01 -28.72 31.34
CA LEU A 42 -14.75 -27.51 30.97
C LEU A 42 -13.87 -26.24 31.06
N ILE A 43 -13.05 -26.13 32.12
CA ILE A 43 -12.12 -25.03 32.26
C ILE A 43 -11.10 -25.03 31.11
N TYR A 44 -10.55 -26.18 30.74
CA TYR A 44 -9.64 -26.29 29.61
C TYR A 44 -10.30 -25.91 28.28
N ALA A 45 -11.56 -26.33 28.04
CA ALA A 45 -12.31 -25.97 26.84
C ALA A 45 -12.54 -24.45 26.75
N VAL A 46 -12.93 -23.82 27.86
CA VAL A 46 -13.11 -22.35 27.92
C VAL A 46 -11.78 -21.62 27.71
N LEU A 47 -10.70 -22.09 28.35
CA LEU A 47 -9.37 -21.52 28.18
C LEU A 47 -8.87 -21.64 26.74
N TYR A 48 -9.12 -22.78 26.09
CA TYR A 48 -8.80 -22.98 24.67
C TYR A 48 -9.54 -22.03 23.75
N VAL A 49 -10.87 -21.88 23.96
CA VAL A 49 -11.67 -20.92 23.18
C VAL A 49 -11.20 -19.49 23.39
N LEU A 50 -10.93 -19.10 24.63
CA LEU A 50 -10.40 -17.77 24.95
C LEU A 50 -9.05 -17.53 24.29
N LEU A 51 -8.12 -18.50 24.38
CA LEU A 51 -6.81 -18.40 23.74
C LEU A 51 -6.95 -18.29 22.21
N SER A 52 -7.83 -19.07 21.61
CA SER A 52 -8.10 -19.02 20.16
C SER A 52 -8.65 -17.65 19.74
N VAL A 53 -9.57 -17.08 20.50
CA VAL A 53 -10.09 -15.73 20.25
C VAL A 53 -9.00 -14.66 20.42
N VAL A 54 -8.16 -14.76 21.45
CA VAL A 54 -7.05 -13.83 21.68
C VAL A 54 -6.04 -13.89 20.54
N VAL A 55 -5.69 -15.11 20.08
CA VAL A 55 -4.78 -15.28 18.94
C VAL A 55 -5.38 -14.69 17.67
N GLU A 56 -6.66 -14.98 17.38
CA GLU A 56 -7.34 -14.44 16.21
C GLU A 56 -7.46 -12.90 16.25
N VAL A 57 -7.75 -12.33 17.41
CA VAL A 57 -7.79 -10.86 17.60
C VAL A 57 -6.40 -10.27 17.45
N ARG A 58 -5.37 -10.92 17.98
CA ARG A 58 -3.97 -10.50 17.84
C ARG A 58 -3.52 -10.55 16.38
N ASP A 59 -3.88 -11.59 15.63
CA ASP A 59 -3.53 -11.73 14.22
C ASP A 59 -4.28 -10.68 13.37
N ARG A 60 -5.52 -10.36 13.71
CA ARG A 60 -6.26 -9.25 13.09
C ARG A 60 -5.75 -7.86 13.51
N GLN A 61 -5.12 -7.77 14.67
CA GLN A 61 -4.46 -6.56 15.18
C GLN A 61 -2.96 -6.54 14.90
N ALA A 62 -2.43 -7.53 14.17
CA ALA A 62 -1.05 -7.43 13.68
C ALA A 62 -0.87 -5.99 13.16
N PRO A 63 -0.01 -5.19 13.76
CA PRO A 63 0.07 -3.78 13.44
C PRO A 63 0.25 -3.69 11.94
N THR A 64 -0.74 -3.13 11.25
CA THR A 64 -0.57 -2.75 9.87
C THR A 64 0.71 -1.95 9.90
N ALA A 65 1.82 -2.51 9.42
CA ALA A 65 3.09 -1.83 9.44
C ALA A 65 2.91 -0.63 8.50
N SER A 66 2.33 0.43 9.04
CA SER A 66 2.07 1.66 8.33
C SER A 66 3.02 2.71 8.88
N THR A 67 3.78 3.31 7.99
CA THR A 67 4.64 4.43 8.32
C THR A 67 4.06 5.68 7.69
N HIS A 68 3.92 6.73 8.50
CA HIS A 68 3.55 8.06 8.02
C HIS A 68 4.81 8.91 7.89
N TYR A 69 5.02 9.47 6.70
CA TYR A 69 6.13 10.36 6.40
C TYR A 69 5.66 11.81 6.47
N ARG A 70 6.38 12.62 7.23
CA ARG A 70 6.05 14.04 7.45
C ARG A 70 6.64 14.95 6.40
N THR A 71 7.70 14.51 5.75
CA THR A 71 8.42 15.29 4.73
C THR A 71 8.53 14.52 3.42
N SER A 72 8.65 15.27 2.33
CA SER A 72 8.90 14.73 1.00
C SER A 72 10.18 13.88 0.97
N ASP A 73 11.23 14.36 1.63
CA ASP A 73 12.54 13.70 1.63
C ASP A 73 12.50 12.36 2.34
N GLU A 74 11.87 12.28 3.52
CA GLU A 74 11.68 11.01 4.22
C GLU A 74 10.92 10.00 3.34
N PHE A 75 9.85 10.45 2.67
CA PHE A 75 9.08 9.60 1.79
C PHE A 75 9.91 9.08 0.62
N PHE A 76 10.60 9.96 -0.12
CA PHE A 76 11.37 9.54 -1.29
C PHE A 76 12.60 8.71 -0.95
N LEU A 77 13.28 8.95 0.17
CA LEU A 77 14.36 8.09 0.65
C LEU A 77 13.85 6.69 0.97
N SER A 78 12.71 6.59 1.65
CA SER A 78 12.08 5.31 1.93
C SER A 78 11.63 4.61 0.64
N PHE A 79 11.02 5.35 -0.28
CA PHE A 79 10.61 4.81 -1.58
C PHE A 79 11.80 4.27 -2.38
N ALA A 80 12.91 4.99 -2.42
CA ALA A 80 14.14 4.52 -3.06
C ALA A 80 14.65 3.22 -2.42
N ARG A 81 14.51 3.06 -1.10
CA ARG A 81 14.85 1.82 -0.39
C ARG A 81 13.96 0.67 -0.83
N PHE A 82 12.64 0.84 -0.84
CA PHE A 82 11.70 -0.18 -1.30
C PHE A 82 11.97 -0.62 -2.73
N VAL A 83 12.20 0.32 -3.64
CA VAL A 83 12.55 -0.01 -5.04
C VAL A 83 13.83 -0.84 -5.12
N ARG A 84 14.88 -0.49 -4.35
CA ARG A 84 16.14 -1.24 -4.37
C ARG A 84 16.02 -2.66 -3.86
N THR A 85 15.09 -2.92 -2.94
CA THR A 85 14.85 -4.24 -2.35
C THR A 85 13.78 -5.04 -3.08
N ALA A 86 13.11 -4.47 -4.08
CA ALA A 86 12.15 -5.16 -4.91
C ALA A 86 12.80 -6.30 -5.69
N GLU A 87 12.10 -7.43 -5.82
CA GLU A 87 12.61 -8.64 -6.47
C GLU A 87 11.91 -8.94 -7.79
N ARG A 88 10.60 -8.64 -7.89
CA ARG A 88 9.75 -9.12 -8.99
C ARG A 88 9.12 -8.01 -9.80
N HIS A 89 8.45 -7.08 -9.13
CA HIS A 89 7.70 -6.05 -9.84
C HIS A 89 7.55 -4.77 -9.02
N VAL A 90 7.57 -3.66 -9.73
CA VAL A 90 7.31 -2.33 -9.21
C VAL A 90 6.23 -1.68 -10.06
N TYR A 91 5.10 -1.33 -9.47
CA TYR A 91 4.04 -0.54 -10.11
C TYR A 91 4.03 0.85 -9.49
N THR A 92 4.03 1.89 -10.34
CA THR A 92 4.00 3.27 -9.86
C THR A 92 3.03 4.11 -10.66
N SER A 93 2.42 5.09 -10.02
CA SER A 93 1.79 6.20 -10.71
C SER A 93 2.59 7.48 -10.50
N TYR A 94 2.66 8.29 -11.54
CA TYR A 94 3.21 9.64 -11.51
C TYR A 94 2.18 10.57 -12.15
N VAL A 95 1.30 11.09 -11.33
CA VAL A 95 0.23 12.00 -11.76
C VAL A 95 0.49 13.35 -11.11
N ARG A 96 1.13 14.25 -11.83
CA ARG A 96 1.51 15.60 -11.38
C ARG A 96 1.46 16.58 -12.55
N ASN A 97 1.35 17.86 -12.22
CA ASN A 97 1.37 18.93 -13.19
C ASN A 97 2.80 19.34 -13.59
N THR A 98 3.81 18.86 -12.90
CA THR A 98 5.21 19.22 -13.12
C THR A 98 6.08 17.98 -13.32
N PRO A 99 7.10 18.01 -14.18
CA PRO A 99 7.99 16.89 -14.43
C PRO A 99 8.97 16.65 -13.26
N PRO A 100 9.51 15.42 -13.09
CA PRO A 100 10.45 15.07 -12.03
C PRO A 100 11.70 15.98 -11.92
N PRO A 101 12.31 16.44 -13.02
CA PRO A 101 13.46 17.33 -12.93
C PRO A 101 13.19 18.65 -12.21
N SER A 102 11.93 19.09 -12.14
CA SER A 102 11.56 20.28 -11.36
C SER A 102 11.69 20.08 -9.84
N PHE A 103 11.85 18.82 -9.39
CA PHE A 103 12.11 18.55 -7.97
C PHE A 103 13.53 18.91 -7.60
N GLN A 104 13.66 19.92 -6.77
CA GLN A 104 14.95 20.31 -6.21
C GLN A 104 15.45 19.37 -5.11
N SER A 105 14.59 18.45 -4.63
CA SER A 105 14.92 17.50 -3.57
C SER A 105 15.90 16.44 -4.04
N PRO A 106 17.10 16.33 -3.42
CA PRO A 106 18.05 15.24 -3.69
C PRO A 106 17.44 13.85 -3.43
N ALA A 107 16.52 13.74 -2.46
CA ALA A 107 15.85 12.48 -2.13
C ALA A 107 14.92 12.02 -3.27
N ALA A 108 14.17 12.94 -3.88
CA ALA A 108 13.35 12.62 -5.04
C ALA A 108 14.21 12.20 -6.24
N GLN A 109 15.28 12.91 -6.51
CA GLN A 109 16.23 12.52 -7.58
C GLN A 109 16.86 11.15 -7.32
N GLN A 110 17.18 10.84 -6.06
CA GLN A 110 17.71 9.53 -5.66
C GLN A 110 16.70 8.41 -5.94
N TYR A 111 15.40 8.63 -5.70
CA TYR A 111 14.36 7.68 -6.05
C TYR A 111 14.30 7.41 -7.56
N PHE A 112 14.29 8.46 -8.39
CA PHE A 112 14.22 8.27 -9.84
C PHE A 112 15.44 7.52 -10.38
N ARG A 113 16.64 7.83 -9.89
CA ARG A 113 17.87 7.06 -10.22
C ARG A 113 17.76 5.62 -9.77
N ALA A 114 17.30 5.37 -8.53
CA ALA A 114 17.12 4.02 -8.02
C ALA A 114 16.14 3.20 -8.87
N ALA A 115 15.05 3.80 -9.35
CA ALA A 115 14.09 3.15 -10.23
C ALA A 115 14.70 2.76 -11.58
N ALA A 116 15.44 3.66 -12.22
CA ALA A 116 16.13 3.39 -13.49
C ALA A 116 17.22 2.31 -13.31
N ASP A 117 18.03 2.41 -12.27
CA ASP A 117 19.09 1.45 -11.96
C ASP A 117 18.55 0.07 -11.61
N TRP A 118 17.44 0.02 -10.88
CA TRP A 118 16.78 -1.24 -10.56
C TRP A 118 16.28 -1.93 -11.83
N THR A 119 15.62 -1.19 -12.72
CA THR A 119 15.14 -1.72 -14.01
C THR A 119 16.28 -2.29 -14.85
N ARG A 120 17.42 -1.60 -14.92
CA ARG A 120 18.59 -2.06 -15.66
C ARG A 120 19.21 -3.33 -15.06
N ARG A 121 19.25 -3.43 -13.73
CA ARG A 121 19.89 -4.57 -13.02
C ARG A 121 19.01 -5.82 -12.91
N ASN A 122 17.70 -5.69 -13.10
CA ASN A 122 16.74 -6.78 -12.93
C ASN A 122 15.94 -7.06 -14.22
N PRO A 123 16.57 -7.55 -15.29
CA PRO A 123 15.91 -7.76 -16.58
C PRO A 123 14.77 -8.78 -16.52
N GLY A 124 14.78 -9.69 -15.55
CA GLY A 124 13.71 -10.68 -15.32
C GLY A 124 12.52 -10.16 -14.49
N ALA A 125 12.64 -8.97 -13.92
CA ALA A 125 11.58 -8.30 -13.17
C ALA A 125 10.84 -7.29 -14.07
N SER A 126 9.73 -6.71 -13.59
CA SER A 126 8.96 -5.74 -14.38
C SER A 126 8.74 -4.43 -13.64
N PHE A 127 8.96 -3.32 -14.34
CA PHE A 127 8.65 -1.98 -13.86
C PHE A 127 7.51 -1.38 -14.68
N HIS A 128 6.39 -1.09 -14.03
CA HIS A 128 5.22 -0.47 -14.65
C HIS A 128 5.01 0.93 -14.11
N ARG A 129 4.80 1.89 -15.01
CA ARG A 129 4.54 3.28 -14.62
C ARG A 129 3.36 3.85 -15.38
N ILE A 130 2.42 4.45 -14.64
CA ILE A 130 1.38 5.30 -15.21
C ILE A 130 1.84 6.74 -15.05
N ILE A 131 1.88 7.49 -16.16
CA ILE A 131 2.32 8.88 -16.17
C ILE A 131 1.15 9.75 -16.59
N GLY A 132 0.72 10.66 -15.70
CA GLY A 132 -0.29 11.65 -15.99
C GLY A 132 0.33 12.85 -16.71
N VAL A 133 -0.27 13.27 -17.82
CA VAL A 133 0.07 14.51 -18.51
C VAL A 133 -1.10 15.46 -18.35
N PRO A 134 -0.90 16.67 -17.82
CA PRO A 134 -1.95 17.66 -17.66
C PRO A 134 -2.61 17.99 -18.99
N ASP A 135 -3.89 18.28 -18.97
CA ASP A 135 -4.66 18.73 -20.14
C ASP A 135 -4.42 20.20 -20.48
N GLN A 136 -3.83 20.99 -19.55
CA GLN A 136 -3.61 22.43 -19.69
C GLN A 136 -2.12 22.80 -19.71
N GLU A 137 -1.85 23.95 -20.35
CA GLU A 137 -0.51 24.56 -20.36
C GLU A 137 -0.27 25.38 -19.06
N PRO A 138 0.98 25.57 -18.62
CA PRO A 138 2.24 25.11 -19.26
C PRO A 138 2.60 23.66 -18.96
N GLY A 139 1.96 23.02 -17.98
CA GLY A 139 2.33 21.68 -17.50
C GLY A 139 2.33 20.61 -18.58
N ARG A 140 1.42 20.72 -19.57
CA ARG A 140 1.37 19.81 -20.72
C ARG A 140 2.67 19.81 -21.51
N SER A 141 3.17 20.99 -21.87
CA SER A 141 4.39 21.12 -22.68
C SER A 141 5.61 20.68 -21.90
N GLU A 142 5.73 21.02 -20.62
CA GLU A 142 6.82 20.61 -19.76
C GLU A 142 6.87 19.09 -19.57
N MET A 143 5.70 18.47 -19.30
CA MET A 143 5.60 17.02 -19.16
C MET A 143 5.93 16.29 -20.45
N ARG A 144 5.51 16.81 -21.61
CA ARG A 144 5.83 16.20 -22.90
C ARG A 144 7.30 16.30 -23.24
N LEU A 145 7.97 17.40 -22.88
CA LEU A 145 9.42 17.54 -23.04
C LEU A 145 10.15 16.48 -22.23
N TRP A 146 9.84 16.40 -20.95
CA TRP A 146 10.42 15.39 -20.06
C TRP A 146 10.12 13.96 -20.52
N LEU A 147 8.92 13.67 -21.02
CA LEU A 147 8.56 12.34 -21.51
C LEU A 147 9.42 11.89 -22.68
N ARG A 148 9.81 12.79 -23.57
CA ARG A 148 10.72 12.47 -24.68
C ARG A 148 12.08 12.07 -24.17
N GLU A 149 12.65 12.81 -23.23
CA GLU A 149 13.94 12.50 -22.60
C GLU A 149 13.88 11.19 -21.84
N HIS A 150 12.82 11.01 -21.05
CA HIS A 150 12.58 9.78 -20.28
C HIS A 150 12.40 8.55 -21.20
N TYR A 151 11.72 8.70 -22.32
CA TYR A 151 11.59 7.63 -23.30
C TYR A 151 12.94 7.20 -23.86
N GLU A 152 13.80 8.15 -24.22
CA GLU A 152 15.15 7.83 -24.71
C GLU A 152 16.03 7.18 -23.64
N GLU A 153 15.92 7.62 -22.37
CA GLU A 153 16.61 7.01 -21.23
C GLU A 153 16.20 5.55 -21.01
N MET A 154 14.90 5.25 -21.12
CA MET A 154 14.34 3.93 -20.88
C MET A 154 14.26 3.05 -22.13
N ARG A 155 14.63 3.60 -23.29
CA ARG A 155 14.66 2.88 -24.57
C ARG A 155 15.61 1.69 -24.48
N GLY A 156 15.10 0.54 -24.90
CA GLY A 156 15.86 -0.72 -24.86
C GLY A 156 15.73 -1.53 -23.58
N LEU A 157 15.06 -1.00 -22.54
CA LEU A 157 14.71 -1.76 -21.33
C LEU A 157 13.39 -2.51 -21.57
N GLY A 158 13.48 -3.80 -21.94
CA GLY A 158 12.31 -4.62 -22.27
C GLY A 158 11.37 -4.88 -21.08
N ASN A 159 11.83 -4.65 -19.88
CA ASN A 159 11.10 -4.83 -18.62
C ASN A 159 10.53 -3.51 -18.06
N TYR A 160 10.70 -2.37 -18.76
CA TYR A 160 10.09 -1.10 -18.40
C TYR A 160 8.84 -0.84 -19.27
N HIS A 161 7.71 -0.64 -18.62
CA HIS A 161 6.42 -0.41 -19.26
C HIS A 161 5.80 0.88 -18.74
N ALA A 162 5.73 1.90 -19.58
CA ALA A 162 5.07 3.15 -19.26
C ALA A 162 3.76 3.30 -20.03
N ARG A 163 2.73 3.78 -19.33
CA ARG A 163 1.47 4.21 -19.93
C ARG A 163 1.24 5.68 -19.63
N VAL A 164 1.00 6.45 -20.67
CA VAL A 164 0.67 7.87 -20.54
C VAL A 164 -0.85 8.04 -20.58
N VAL A 165 -1.37 8.84 -19.65
CA VAL A 165 -2.80 9.21 -19.56
C VAL A 165 -2.92 10.72 -19.46
N THR A 166 -3.97 11.29 -20.07
CA THR A 166 -4.29 12.70 -19.87
C THR A 166 -5.01 12.89 -18.55
N THR A 167 -4.62 13.88 -17.77
CA THR A 167 -5.21 14.19 -16.47
C THR A 167 -5.73 15.62 -16.45
N ASN A 168 -6.82 15.85 -15.73
CA ASN A 168 -7.33 17.21 -15.53
C ASN A 168 -6.37 17.98 -14.62
N SER A 169 -5.97 19.15 -15.05
CA SER A 169 -5.19 20.08 -14.24
C SER A 169 -6.04 20.56 -13.06
N GLY A 170 -5.47 20.52 -11.87
CA GLY A 170 -6.15 20.95 -10.63
C GLY A 170 -6.82 19.83 -9.83
N VAL A 171 -6.74 18.57 -10.28
CA VAL A 171 -7.15 17.44 -9.45
C VAL A 171 -5.97 17.03 -8.55
N ASP A 172 -6.18 17.09 -7.24
CA ASP A 172 -5.25 16.52 -6.26
C ASP A 172 -5.11 15.02 -6.49
N ALA A 173 -3.95 14.61 -6.91
CA ALA A 173 -3.71 13.22 -7.21
C ALA A 173 -3.04 12.50 -6.04
N VAL A 174 -3.54 11.32 -5.73
CA VAL A 174 -2.82 10.35 -4.92
C VAL A 174 -1.94 9.53 -5.85
N ASN A 175 -0.63 9.73 -5.73
CA ASN A 175 0.33 8.87 -6.40
C ASN A 175 0.56 7.62 -5.57
N MET A 176 0.60 6.48 -6.25
CA MET A 176 0.68 5.18 -5.61
C MET A 176 1.84 4.37 -6.18
N ALA A 177 2.47 3.57 -5.33
CA ALA A 177 3.34 2.50 -5.76
C ALA A 177 2.97 1.20 -5.06
N ILE A 178 3.09 0.09 -5.78
CA ILE A 178 3.01 -1.27 -5.24
C ILE A 178 4.36 -1.93 -5.51
N ILE A 179 5.00 -2.40 -4.46
CA ILE A 179 6.31 -3.04 -4.51
C ILE A 179 6.13 -4.51 -4.20
N ASP A 180 6.35 -5.35 -5.17
CA ASP A 180 6.10 -6.79 -5.10
C ASP A 180 4.70 -7.09 -4.53
N ASP A 181 4.64 -8.03 -3.59
CA ASP A 181 3.45 -8.33 -2.81
C ASP A 181 3.62 -7.88 -1.34
N THR A 182 4.51 -6.92 -1.08
CA THR A 182 5.00 -6.60 0.27
C THR A 182 4.63 -5.22 0.75
N ALA A 183 4.53 -4.23 -0.13
CA ALA A 183 4.28 -2.86 0.30
C ALA A 183 3.48 -2.04 -0.71
N VAL A 184 2.67 -1.14 -0.18
CA VAL A 184 2.02 -0.05 -0.92
C VAL A 184 2.53 1.27 -0.38
N LEU A 185 2.95 2.17 -1.26
CA LEU A 185 3.31 3.54 -0.92
C LEU A 185 2.27 4.48 -1.52
N LEU A 186 1.83 5.43 -0.71
CA LEU A 186 0.86 6.45 -1.10
C LEU A 186 1.47 7.82 -0.88
N LEU A 187 1.41 8.67 -1.90
CA LEU A 187 1.86 10.04 -1.86
C LEU A 187 0.72 10.96 -2.25
N ARG A 188 0.30 11.80 -1.32
CA ARG A 188 -0.67 12.86 -1.59
C ARG A 188 0.05 14.18 -1.83
N THR A 189 -0.35 14.86 -2.90
CA THR A 189 0.15 16.21 -3.23
C THR A 189 -1.03 17.13 -3.49
N ALA A 190 -0.84 18.40 -3.15
CA ALA A 190 -1.76 19.49 -3.48
C ALA A 190 -0.95 20.62 -4.12
N ASP A 191 -1.40 21.14 -5.25
CA ASP A 191 -0.71 22.20 -6.01
C ASP A 191 0.78 21.91 -6.27
N GLY A 192 1.11 20.64 -6.54
CA GLY A 192 2.49 20.20 -6.72
C GLY A 192 3.30 20.04 -5.42
N SER A 193 2.78 20.47 -4.28
CA SER A 193 3.44 20.40 -2.98
C SER A 193 3.15 19.08 -2.28
N PHE A 194 4.12 18.61 -1.49
CA PHE A 194 3.97 17.42 -0.65
C PHE A 194 2.99 17.71 0.50
N MET A 195 1.98 16.88 0.66
CA MET A 195 1.02 16.96 1.76
C MET A 195 1.22 15.84 2.78
N SER A 196 1.31 14.60 2.31
CA SER A 196 1.56 13.44 3.17
C SER A 196 2.06 12.27 2.35
N GLY A 197 2.84 11.40 3.01
CA GLY A 197 3.27 10.11 2.47
C GLY A 197 2.98 8.99 3.46
N HIS A 198 2.63 7.82 2.95
CA HIS A 198 2.37 6.64 3.76
C HIS A 198 2.98 5.41 3.10
N SER A 199 3.49 4.47 3.88
CA SER A 199 3.71 3.09 3.44
C SER A 199 2.85 2.14 4.25
N LEU A 200 2.32 1.12 3.59
CA LEU A 200 1.52 0.05 4.16
C LEU A 200 2.19 -1.27 3.80
N GLU A 201 2.75 -1.96 4.79
CA GLU A 201 3.56 -3.17 4.59
C GLU A 201 2.77 -4.42 5.00
N THR A 202 1.59 -4.60 4.39
CA THR A 202 0.75 -5.78 4.63
C THR A 202 0.24 -6.36 3.31
N ALA A 203 0.13 -7.69 3.27
CA ALA A 203 -0.44 -8.39 2.12
C ALA A 203 -1.89 -7.97 1.84
N GLU A 204 -2.67 -7.66 2.87
CA GLU A 204 -4.05 -7.19 2.73
C GLU A 204 -4.12 -5.83 2.02
N ALA A 205 -3.26 -4.88 2.43
CA ALA A 205 -3.18 -3.59 1.75
C ALA A 205 -2.77 -3.78 0.28
N VAL A 206 -1.72 -4.57 0.02
CA VAL A 206 -1.26 -4.84 -1.35
C VAL A 206 -2.37 -5.43 -2.21
N ASN A 207 -3.09 -6.44 -1.71
CA ASN A 207 -4.19 -7.08 -2.44
C ASN A 207 -5.33 -6.08 -2.73
N SER A 208 -5.73 -5.28 -1.74
CA SER A 208 -6.78 -4.28 -1.90
C SER A 208 -6.42 -3.25 -2.98
N PHE A 209 -5.18 -2.77 -3.00
CA PHE A 209 -4.74 -1.80 -4.01
C PHE A 209 -4.51 -2.43 -5.38
N ARG A 210 -4.12 -3.69 -5.44
CA ARG A 210 -3.97 -4.44 -6.69
C ARG A 210 -5.32 -4.62 -7.38
N ASP A 211 -6.36 -4.98 -6.64
CA ASP A 211 -7.72 -5.11 -7.16
C ASP A 211 -8.24 -3.77 -7.70
N TYR A 212 -7.96 -2.69 -6.98
CA TYR A 212 -8.32 -1.34 -7.40
C TYR A 212 -7.61 -0.90 -8.69
N THR A 213 -6.36 -1.33 -8.91
CA THR A 213 -5.60 -1.00 -10.13
C THR A 213 -5.96 -1.88 -11.33
N GLY A 214 -6.90 -2.82 -11.18
CA GLY A 214 -7.33 -3.72 -12.25
C GLY A 214 -6.31 -4.81 -12.60
N HIS A 215 -5.29 -5.02 -11.77
CA HIS A 215 -4.28 -6.07 -11.95
C HIS A 215 -4.62 -7.35 -11.17
N GLY A 216 -5.68 -7.35 -10.40
CA GLY A 216 -6.16 -8.46 -9.57
C GLY A 216 -7.36 -9.18 -10.13
N GLY A 217 -7.26 -9.83 -11.28
CA GLY A 217 -8.28 -10.80 -11.70
C GLY A 217 -8.93 -10.55 -13.07
N ARG A 218 -8.58 -11.38 -14.02
CA ARG A 218 -9.32 -11.77 -15.25
C ARG A 218 -9.88 -10.69 -16.17
N GLN A 219 -9.28 -9.54 -16.30
CA GLN A 219 -9.42 -8.79 -17.54
C GLN A 219 -8.13 -8.92 -18.33
N ARG A 220 -8.07 -9.90 -19.24
CA ARG A 220 -7.20 -9.88 -20.41
C ARG A 220 -7.64 -8.69 -21.29
N SER A 221 -7.45 -7.49 -20.81
CA SER A 221 -7.47 -6.33 -21.69
C SER A 221 -6.15 -6.38 -22.45
N HIS A 222 -6.22 -6.75 -23.70
CA HIS A 222 -5.14 -6.59 -24.66
C HIS A 222 -4.61 -5.15 -24.56
N TRP A 223 -3.46 -5.00 -23.94
CA TRP A 223 -2.67 -3.78 -24.00
C TRP A 223 -2.14 -3.66 -25.42
N LYS A 224 -2.99 -3.19 -26.34
CA LYS A 224 -2.53 -2.73 -27.64
C LYS A 224 -1.76 -1.45 -27.40
N THR A 225 -0.46 -1.54 -27.53
CA THR A 225 0.42 -0.37 -27.68
C THR A 225 -0.09 0.43 -28.88
N THR A 226 -0.90 1.43 -28.64
CA THR A 226 -1.27 2.39 -29.68
C THR A 226 -0.01 3.21 -29.90
N ARG A 227 0.79 2.78 -30.88
CA ARG A 227 1.84 3.60 -31.47
C ARG A 227 1.13 4.72 -32.25
N SER A 228 0.79 5.79 -31.58
CA SER A 228 0.61 7.06 -32.26
C SER A 228 1.97 7.74 -32.24
N ALA A 229 2.68 7.65 -33.36
CA ALA A 229 3.83 8.50 -33.59
C ALA A 229 3.38 9.96 -33.52
N PRO A 230 4.08 10.85 -32.83
CA PRO A 230 3.81 12.27 -32.89
C PRO A 230 4.22 12.78 -34.27
N THR A 231 3.27 13.28 -35.01
CA THR A 231 3.51 14.20 -36.15
C THR A 231 3.91 15.55 -35.62
#